data_ed5411caf0f4cdebbc6adbe66a80c086
#
_entry.id   ed5411caf0f4cdebbc6adbe66a80c086
#
_cell.length_a   1.000
_cell.length_b   1.000
_cell.length_c   1.000
_cell.angle_alpha   90.00
_cell.angle_beta   90.00
_cell.angle_gamma   90.00
#
_symmetry.space_group_name_H-M   'P 1'
#
loop_
_entity.id
_entity.type
_entity.pdbx_description
1 polymer ?
#
loop_
_entity_poly.entity_id
_entity_poly.type
_entity_poly.pdbx_seq_one_letter_code
_entity_poly.pdbx_strand_id
1 'polypeptide(L)'
;MTILADSCCDLSPELLKKTQAKIAPLTITIDDTHYVDDGTVDIPPYLAAMKASKNPVRSACPSPDLYAEDIRATEGDCFIVTLSAKLSGSHNAASLGVQLAQEDMPEKKVHVFDSESASAGETYIALMIHDRIAAGKSFEQIVELVEEKIRSMHTLFVLDSLDNLVKNGRISRTVALLANVLSIRLLMSDDGHGAIKNISKARGIKGALGQMVETCRKHTEGLAAASQRLVISYCNCPERARQVRDMIREKCPAIGEIILTPTSALSSMYANDGGIVIAY
;
A
#
# COMPACT_ATOMS: atom_id res chain seq x y z
N MET A 1 12.45 -5.42 18.68
CA MET A 1 11.19 -5.54 17.92
C MET A 1 11.49 -5.34 16.44
N THR A 2 10.92 -6.17 15.58
CA THR A 2 11.19 -6.22 14.13
C THR A 2 9.91 -5.94 13.36
N ILE A 3 10.04 -5.37 12.16
CA ILE A 3 8.93 -5.14 11.23
C ILE A 3 9.07 -6.14 10.09
N LEU A 4 8.01 -6.87 9.79
CA LEU A 4 7.84 -7.69 8.60
C LEU A 4 6.66 -7.11 7.81
N ALA A 5 6.80 -6.95 6.51
CA ALA A 5 5.71 -6.46 5.67
C ALA A 5 5.60 -7.33 4.41
N ASP A 6 4.41 -7.44 3.83
CA ASP A 6 4.34 -8.00 2.49
C ASP A 6 4.81 -6.95 1.44
N SER A 7 5.07 -7.40 0.22
CA SER A 7 5.70 -6.53 -0.78
C SER A 7 4.78 -5.48 -1.39
N CYS A 8 3.49 -5.47 -1.04
CA CYS A 8 2.62 -4.35 -1.36
C CYS A 8 2.98 -3.08 -0.56
N CYS A 9 3.76 -3.26 0.52
CA CYS A 9 4.36 -2.17 1.27
C CYS A 9 5.49 -1.53 0.44
N ASP A 10 5.21 -0.43 -0.22
CA ASP A 10 6.13 0.24 -1.14
C ASP A 10 7.30 0.92 -0.41
N LEU A 11 8.20 0.13 0.19
CA LEU A 11 9.40 0.63 0.85
C LEU A 11 10.54 0.77 -0.15
N SER A 12 10.87 2.01 -0.52
CA SER A 12 12.09 2.28 -1.28
C SER A 12 13.33 1.77 -0.54
N PRO A 13 14.49 1.58 -1.23
CA PRO A 13 15.72 1.17 -0.56
C PRO A 13 16.11 2.06 0.62
N GLU A 14 15.83 3.36 0.55
CA GLU A 14 16.03 4.29 1.65
C GLU A 14 15.11 4.02 2.83
N LEU A 15 13.82 3.77 2.57
CA LEU A 15 12.84 3.45 3.60
C LEU A 15 13.09 2.08 4.22
N LEU A 16 13.49 1.08 3.42
CA LEU A 16 13.94 -0.23 3.93
C LEU A 16 15.13 -0.10 4.86
N LYS A 17 16.13 0.70 4.48
CA LYS A 17 17.27 0.97 5.33
C LYS A 17 16.89 1.70 6.63
N LYS A 18 15.93 2.63 6.55
CA LYS A 18 15.41 3.37 7.72
C LYS A 18 14.65 2.45 8.67
N THR A 19 13.71 1.68 8.16
CA THR A 19 12.79 0.85 8.96
C THR A 19 13.39 -0.47 9.40
N GLN A 20 14.43 -0.95 8.71
CA GLN A 20 14.99 -2.30 8.84
C GLN A 20 13.90 -3.39 8.67
N ALA A 21 12.85 -3.07 7.92
CA ALA A 21 11.76 -4.00 7.67
C ALA A 21 12.23 -5.15 6.77
N LYS A 22 11.75 -6.36 7.07
CA LYS A 22 11.88 -7.52 6.19
C LYS A 22 10.67 -7.61 5.30
N ILE A 23 10.85 -7.98 4.03
CA ILE A 23 9.75 -8.09 3.06
C ILE A 23 9.46 -9.56 2.78
N ALA A 24 8.18 -9.96 2.96
CA ALA A 24 7.62 -11.21 2.48
C ALA A 24 7.08 -10.98 1.06
N PRO A 25 7.76 -11.48 0.00
CA PRO A 25 7.44 -11.12 -1.36
C PRO A 25 6.18 -11.85 -1.86
N LEU A 26 5.28 -11.09 -2.49
CA LEU A 26 4.26 -11.66 -3.37
C LEU A 26 4.90 -12.09 -4.69
N THR A 27 4.19 -12.91 -5.44
CA THR A 27 4.62 -13.31 -6.78
C THR A 27 3.62 -12.84 -7.83
N ILE A 28 4.13 -12.47 -9.01
CA ILE A 28 3.33 -12.04 -10.14
C ILE A 28 3.63 -12.93 -11.34
N THR A 29 2.60 -13.29 -12.09
CA THR A 29 2.74 -14.08 -13.32
C THR A 29 2.19 -13.29 -14.50
N ILE A 30 3.04 -13.07 -15.50
CA ILE A 30 2.70 -12.47 -16.79
C ILE A 30 2.98 -13.53 -17.84
N ASP A 31 1.95 -14.04 -18.49
CA ASP A 31 2.03 -15.19 -19.39
C ASP A 31 2.75 -16.38 -18.70
N ASP A 32 3.91 -16.81 -19.17
CA ASP A 32 4.71 -17.90 -18.58
C ASP A 32 5.88 -17.39 -17.72
N THR A 33 5.97 -16.07 -17.51
CA THR A 33 7.05 -15.46 -16.72
C THR A 33 6.60 -15.20 -15.30
N HIS A 34 7.40 -15.66 -14.35
CA HIS A 34 7.18 -15.46 -12.92
C HIS A 34 8.13 -14.39 -12.38
N TYR A 35 7.57 -13.42 -11.66
CA TYR A 35 8.28 -12.35 -10.97
C TYR A 35 8.10 -12.51 -9.47
N VAL A 36 9.18 -12.45 -8.72
CA VAL A 36 9.15 -12.35 -7.25
C VAL A 36 9.31 -10.87 -6.89
N ASP A 37 8.41 -10.34 -6.10
CA ASP A 37 8.40 -8.91 -5.72
C ASP A 37 9.33 -8.65 -4.52
N ASP A 38 10.61 -8.91 -4.72
CA ASP A 38 11.67 -8.80 -3.72
C ASP A 38 12.53 -7.52 -3.86
N GLY A 39 12.06 -6.57 -4.66
CA GLY A 39 12.76 -5.32 -4.95
C GLY A 39 13.76 -5.39 -6.12
N THR A 40 13.91 -6.55 -6.77
CA THR A 40 14.82 -6.72 -7.92
C THR A 40 14.15 -6.49 -9.27
N VAL A 41 12.81 -6.39 -9.30
CA VAL A 41 12.03 -6.21 -10.54
C VAL A 41 12.24 -4.80 -11.10
N ASP A 42 12.76 -4.71 -12.33
CA ASP A 42 12.85 -3.46 -13.06
C ASP A 42 11.47 -3.05 -13.59
N ILE A 43 10.90 -1.98 -13.04
CA ILE A 43 9.51 -1.59 -13.27
C ILE A 43 9.20 -1.18 -14.72
N PRO A 44 10.01 -0.38 -15.45
CA PRO A 44 9.68 -0.01 -16.80
C PRO A 44 9.54 -1.20 -17.79
N PRO A 45 10.48 -2.17 -17.89
CA PRO A 45 10.28 -3.36 -18.72
C PRO A 45 9.16 -4.28 -18.22
N TYR A 46 8.95 -4.37 -16.89
CA TYR A 46 7.83 -5.11 -16.30
C TYR A 46 6.48 -4.54 -16.75
N LEU A 47 6.28 -3.22 -16.70
CA LEU A 47 5.07 -2.54 -17.20
C LEU A 47 4.89 -2.76 -18.71
N ALA A 48 5.97 -2.76 -19.49
CA ALA A 48 5.94 -3.05 -20.92
C ALA A 48 5.48 -4.49 -21.19
N ALA A 49 5.97 -5.47 -20.44
CA ALA A 49 5.55 -6.87 -20.51
C ALA A 49 4.06 -7.03 -20.19
N MET A 50 3.58 -6.40 -19.10
CA MET A 50 2.15 -6.41 -18.75
C MET A 50 1.28 -5.83 -19.87
N LYS A 51 1.71 -4.73 -20.48
CA LYS A 51 0.97 -4.07 -21.58
C LYS A 51 0.95 -4.92 -22.86
N ALA A 52 1.99 -5.69 -23.11
CA ALA A 52 2.09 -6.57 -24.29
C ALA A 52 1.29 -7.86 -24.13
N SER A 53 1.08 -8.33 -22.90
CA SER A 53 0.34 -9.56 -22.61
C SER A 53 -1.14 -9.43 -23.00
N LYS A 54 -1.66 -10.49 -23.63
CA LYS A 54 -3.09 -10.66 -23.93
C LYS A 54 -3.84 -11.37 -22.80
N ASN A 55 -3.11 -12.00 -21.90
CA ASN A 55 -3.66 -12.76 -20.78
C ASN A 55 -3.80 -11.87 -19.52
N PRO A 56 -4.71 -12.21 -18.60
CA PRO A 56 -4.75 -11.55 -17.31
C PRO A 56 -3.46 -11.78 -16.52
N VAL A 57 -2.83 -10.71 -16.08
CA VAL A 57 -1.73 -10.80 -15.10
C VAL A 57 -2.30 -11.27 -13.77
N ARG A 58 -1.61 -12.19 -13.11
CA ARG A 58 -2.05 -12.80 -11.85
C ARG A 58 -1.02 -12.53 -10.76
N SER A 59 -1.48 -12.54 -9.51
CA SER A 59 -0.59 -12.48 -8.34
C SER A 59 -0.98 -13.52 -7.31
N ALA A 60 -0.01 -13.95 -6.49
CA ALA A 60 -0.22 -14.81 -5.34
C ALA A 60 0.45 -14.19 -4.10
N CYS A 61 -0.22 -14.30 -2.95
CA CYS A 61 0.32 -13.87 -1.67
C CYS A 61 1.42 -14.84 -1.20
N PRO A 62 2.28 -14.41 -0.24
CA PRO A 62 3.25 -15.28 0.40
C PRO A 62 2.55 -16.46 1.08
N SER A 63 3.23 -17.61 1.18
CA SER A 63 2.69 -18.76 1.88
C SER A 63 2.76 -18.59 3.42
N PRO A 64 1.93 -19.28 4.19
CA PRO A 64 2.06 -19.32 5.66
C PRO A 64 3.44 -19.78 6.13
N ASP A 65 4.04 -20.76 5.43
CA ASP A 65 5.38 -21.28 5.77
C ASP A 65 6.45 -20.19 5.62
N LEU A 66 6.39 -19.37 4.55
CA LEU A 66 7.31 -18.26 4.36
C LEU A 66 7.19 -17.24 5.51
N TYR A 67 5.97 -16.90 5.91
CA TYR A 67 5.77 -16.03 7.07
C TYR A 67 6.32 -16.66 8.35
N ALA A 68 6.07 -17.95 8.57
CA ALA A 68 6.59 -18.66 9.75
C ALA A 68 8.13 -18.68 9.79
N GLU A 69 8.79 -18.96 8.66
CA GLU A 69 10.25 -18.91 8.52
C GLU A 69 10.78 -17.50 8.80
N ASP A 70 10.14 -16.48 8.24
CA ASP A 70 10.51 -15.09 8.45
C ASP A 70 10.35 -14.66 9.92
N ILE A 71 9.26 -15.07 10.58
CA ILE A 71 9.04 -14.81 12.01
C ILE A 71 10.13 -15.49 12.85
N ARG A 72 10.46 -16.74 12.56
CA ARG A 72 11.52 -17.48 13.27
C ARG A 72 12.89 -16.82 13.13
N ALA A 73 13.16 -16.26 11.96
CA ALA A 73 14.42 -15.59 11.65
C ALA A 73 14.54 -14.17 12.22
N THR A 74 13.46 -13.56 12.74
CA THR A 74 13.51 -12.23 13.35
C THR A 74 13.92 -12.28 14.81
N GLU A 75 14.67 -11.27 15.28
CA GLU A 75 15.02 -11.11 16.69
C GLU A 75 13.91 -10.37 17.46
N GLY A 76 13.58 -10.87 18.66
CA GLY A 76 12.59 -10.28 19.56
C GLY A 76 11.17 -10.34 18.99
N ASP A 77 10.29 -9.49 19.51
CA ASP A 77 8.90 -9.39 19.10
C ASP A 77 8.76 -8.85 17.67
N CYS A 78 7.69 -9.23 16.97
CA CYS A 78 7.51 -8.92 15.56
C CYS A 78 6.16 -8.26 15.28
N PHE A 79 6.15 -7.21 14.49
CA PHE A 79 4.97 -6.61 13.87
C PHE A 79 4.93 -6.98 12.40
N ILE A 80 3.79 -7.49 11.94
CA ILE A 80 3.58 -7.84 10.53
C ILE A 80 2.56 -6.86 9.95
N VAL A 81 2.89 -6.23 8.84
CA VAL A 81 1.99 -5.35 8.08
C VAL A 81 1.62 -6.06 6.78
N THR A 82 0.34 -6.19 6.52
CA THR A 82 -0.16 -6.79 5.29
C THR A 82 -1.11 -5.85 4.57
N LEU A 83 -1.20 -5.99 3.25
CA LEU A 83 -2.26 -5.33 2.52
C LEU A 83 -3.63 -5.85 2.96
N SER A 84 -4.68 -5.06 2.67
CA SER A 84 -6.05 -5.33 3.10
C SER A 84 -6.47 -6.79 2.87
N ALA A 85 -7.02 -7.40 3.93
CA ALA A 85 -7.62 -8.74 3.89
C ALA A 85 -8.82 -8.83 2.92
N LYS A 86 -9.41 -7.69 2.52
CA LYS A 86 -10.45 -7.62 1.48
C LYS A 86 -9.89 -7.73 0.06
N LEU A 87 -8.59 -7.45 -0.11
CA LEU A 87 -7.94 -7.42 -1.42
C LEU A 87 -7.03 -8.63 -1.65
N SER A 88 -6.51 -9.26 -0.59
CA SER A 88 -5.54 -10.36 -0.69
C SER A 88 -5.70 -11.38 0.44
N GLY A 89 -5.20 -12.59 0.19
CA GLY A 89 -5.02 -13.61 1.22
C GLY A 89 -3.80 -13.40 2.13
N SER A 90 -3.01 -12.34 1.93
CA SER A 90 -1.75 -12.09 2.64
C SER A 90 -1.93 -12.05 4.17
N HIS A 91 -2.96 -11.32 4.65
CA HIS A 91 -3.28 -11.26 6.08
C HIS A 91 -3.60 -12.63 6.68
N ASN A 92 -4.41 -13.43 5.98
CA ASN A 92 -4.72 -14.78 6.43
C ASN A 92 -3.49 -15.69 6.43
N ALA A 93 -2.65 -15.61 5.39
CA ALA A 93 -1.40 -16.36 5.32
C ALA A 93 -0.43 -15.96 6.44
N ALA A 94 -0.30 -14.66 6.73
CA ALA A 94 0.50 -14.17 7.85
C ALA A 94 -0.03 -14.69 9.20
N SER A 95 -1.34 -14.64 9.40
CA SER A 95 -1.98 -15.14 10.64
C SER A 95 -1.75 -16.66 10.85
N LEU A 96 -1.82 -17.44 9.80
CA LEU A 96 -1.47 -18.86 9.84
C LEU A 96 0.03 -19.07 10.09
N GLY A 97 0.88 -18.25 9.48
CA GLY A 97 2.33 -18.26 9.71
C GLY A 97 2.70 -17.96 11.16
N VAL A 98 1.96 -17.06 11.82
CA VAL A 98 2.12 -16.81 13.27
C VAL A 98 1.82 -18.07 14.07
N GLN A 99 0.70 -18.77 13.79
CA GLN A 99 0.34 -20.01 14.49
C GLN A 99 1.45 -21.07 14.33
N LEU A 100 1.95 -21.28 13.12
CA LEU A 100 3.05 -22.21 12.83
C LEU A 100 4.35 -21.82 13.56
N ALA A 101 4.69 -20.54 13.62
CA ALA A 101 5.89 -20.09 14.32
C ALA A 101 5.76 -20.21 15.85
N GLN A 102 4.57 -19.99 16.40
CA GLN A 102 4.33 -20.08 17.84
C GLN A 102 4.42 -21.51 18.40
N GLU A 103 4.31 -22.55 17.57
CA GLU A 103 4.59 -23.93 18.00
C GLU A 103 6.02 -24.08 18.55
N ASP A 104 7.00 -23.38 17.93
CA ASP A 104 8.41 -23.43 18.32
C ASP A 104 8.83 -22.25 19.21
N MET A 105 8.08 -21.15 19.18
CA MET A 105 8.42 -19.86 19.82
C MET A 105 7.23 -19.27 20.61
N PRO A 106 6.68 -19.99 21.62
CA PRO A 106 5.44 -19.57 22.29
C PRO A 106 5.53 -18.24 23.03
N GLU A 107 6.73 -17.84 23.47
CA GLU A 107 6.96 -16.58 24.20
C GLU A 107 7.11 -15.36 23.29
N LYS A 108 7.28 -15.57 21.97
CA LYS A 108 7.47 -14.48 21.02
C LYS A 108 6.15 -13.80 20.73
N LYS A 109 6.09 -12.49 21.02
CA LYS A 109 4.92 -11.70 20.68
C LYS A 109 4.96 -11.34 19.19
N VAL A 110 3.89 -11.67 18.50
CA VAL A 110 3.70 -11.34 17.09
C VAL A 110 2.32 -10.75 16.92
N HIS A 111 2.22 -9.60 16.24
CA HIS A 111 0.94 -9.00 15.88
C HIS A 111 0.87 -8.76 14.39
N VAL A 112 -0.23 -9.17 13.75
CA VAL A 112 -0.49 -8.98 12.32
C VAL A 112 -1.51 -7.86 12.17
N PHE A 113 -1.08 -6.76 11.55
CA PHE A 113 -1.95 -5.66 11.18
C PHE A 113 -2.57 -5.92 9.80
N ASP A 114 -3.91 -5.96 9.74
CA ASP A 114 -4.62 -5.69 8.49
C ASP A 114 -4.60 -4.18 8.25
N SER A 115 -3.81 -3.72 7.29
CA SER A 115 -3.71 -2.28 7.03
C SER A 115 -5.01 -1.65 6.55
N GLU A 116 -6.01 -2.46 6.18
CA GLU A 116 -7.23 -2.03 5.47
C GLU A 116 -6.91 -1.13 4.25
N SER A 117 -5.71 -1.25 3.73
CA SER A 117 -5.14 -0.43 2.67
C SER A 117 -4.25 -1.25 1.73
N ALA A 118 -3.49 -0.56 0.92
CA ALA A 118 -2.45 -1.08 0.03
C ALA A 118 -1.43 0.02 -0.27
N SER A 119 -0.21 -0.35 -0.69
CA SER A 119 0.77 0.60 -1.23
C SER A 119 1.12 1.69 -0.19
N ALA A 120 0.80 2.95 -0.45
CA ALA A 120 1.09 4.08 0.44
C ALA A 120 0.58 3.88 1.88
N GLY A 121 -0.56 3.20 2.07
CA GLY A 121 -1.11 2.96 3.40
C GLY A 121 -0.27 1.99 4.23
N GLU A 122 0.19 0.91 3.63
CA GLU A 122 1.11 -0.01 4.31
C GLU A 122 2.44 0.66 4.63
N THR A 123 2.98 1.42 3.66
CA THR A 123 4.20 2.23 3.89
C THR A 123 4.03 3.18 5.07
N TYR A 124 2.85 3.84 5.17
CA TYR A 124 2.54 4.70 6.30
C TYR A 124 2.59 3.93 7.62
N ILE A 125 1.95 2.76 7.69
CA ILE A 125 1.89 1.93 8.89
C ILE A 125 3.28 1.42 9.28
N ALA A 126 4.08 0.92 8.33
CA ALA A 126 5.43 0.45 8.60
C ALA A 126 6.34 1.57 9.18
N LEU A 127 6.24 2.78 8.63
CA LEU A 127 6.95 3.96 9.13
C LEU A 127 6.46 4.37 10.53
N MET A 128 5.16 4.30 10.77
CA MET A 128 4.60 4.59 12.10
C MET A 128 5.12 3.61 13.15
N ILE A 129 5.11 2.32 12.86
CA ILE A 129 5.64 1.28 13.77
C ILE A 129 7.12 1.58 14.06
N HIS A 130 7.93 1.85 13.03
CA HIS A 130 9.35 2.20 13.20
C HIS A 130 9.53 3.39 14.15
N ASP A 131 8.77 4.47 13.94
CA ASP A 131 8.86 5.67 14.79
C ASP A 131 8.44 5.39 16.24
N ARG A 132 7.45 4.51 16.46
CA ARG A 132 7.01 4.13 17.82
C ARG A 132 8.04 3.23 18.52
N ILE A 133 8.68 2.31 17.79
CA ILE A 133 9.82 1.52 18.29
C ILE A 133 10.97 2.46 18.69
N ALA A 134 11.34 3.40 17.83
CA ALA A 134 12.41 4.37 18.09
C ALA A 134 12.07 5.29 19.29
N ALA A 135 10.79 5.57 19.52
CA ALA A 135 10.31 6.32 20.69
C ALA A 135 10.24 5.49 21.98
N GLY A 136 10.69 4.23 21.97
CA GLY A 136 10.72 3.35 23.15
C GLY A 136 9.34 2.89 23.65
N LYS A 137 8.32 2.87 22.78
CA LYS A 137 6.98 2.36 23.15
C LYS A 137 7.00 0.85 23.34
N SER A 138 6.15 0.35 24.27
CA SER A 138 5.97 -1.10 24.45
C SER A 138 5.24 -1.72 23.26
N PHE A 139 5.31 -3.05 23.13
CA PHE A 139 4.63 -3.81 22.09
C PHE A 139 3.13 -3.49 22.08
N GLU A 140 2.47 -3.54 23.23
CA GLU A 140 1.04 -3.32 23.39
C GLU A 140 0.65 -1.86 23.05
N GLN A 141 1.46 -0.89 23.45
CA GLN A 141 1.25 0.52 23.10
C GLN A 141 1.35 0.75 21.58
N ILE A 142 2.28 0.05 20.92
CA ILE A 142 2.42 0.15 19.46
C ILE A 142 1.20 -0.45 18.77
N VAL A 143 0.75 -1.64 19.20
CA VAL A 143 -0.47 -2.27 18.66
C VAL A 143 -1.66 -1.32 18.77
N GLU A 144 -1.93 -0.78 19.96
CA GLU A 144 -3.08 0.11 20.19
C GLU A 144 -3.04 1.35 19.28
N LEU A 145 -1.88 2.04 19.24
CA LEU A 145 -1.71 3.26 18.43
C LEU A 145 -1.84 3.01 16.93
N VAL A 146 -1.29 1.88 16.45
CA VAL A 146 -1.35 1.54 15.02
C VAL A 146 -2.75 1.12 14.61
N GLU A 147 -3.44 0.32 15.42
CA GLU A 147 -4.84 -0.04 15.20
C GLU A 147 -5.77 1.18 15.19
N GLU A 148 -5.54 2.16 16.08
CA GLU A 148 -6.27 3.43 16.06
C GLU A 148 -6.02 4.20 14.74
N LYS A 149 -4.76 4.23 14.29
CA LYS A 149 -4.43 4.89 13.03
C LYS A 149 -5.05 4.19 11.83
N ILE A 150 -5.03 2.87 11.75
CA ILE A 150 -5.65 2.11 10.66
C ILE A 150 -7.13 2.50 10.54
N ARG A 151 -7.87 2.55 11.65
CA ARG A 151 -9.29 2.95 11.65
C ARG A 151 -9.56 4.39 11.20
N SER A 152 -8.57 5.28 11.32
CA SER A 152 -8.68 6.70 10.95
C SER A 152 -7.92 7.09 9.69
N MET A 153 -7.15 6.16 9.12
CA MET A 153 -6.36 6.41 7.93
C MET A 153 -7.25 6.50 6.68
N HIS A 154 -6.93 7.42 5.80
CA HIS A 154 -7.56 7.55 4.50
C HIS A 154 -6.60 7.16 3.40
N THR A 155 -7.06 6.31 2.49
CA THR A 155 -6.33 5.96 1.27
C THR A 155 -7.10 6.46 0.06
N LEU A 156 -6.45 7.25 -0.79
CA LEU A 156 -7.00 7.76 -2.04
C LEU A 156 -6.09 7.38 -3.19
N PHE A 157 -6.67 7.02 -4.33
CA PHE A 157 -5.85 6.76 -5.51
C PHE A 157 -6.52 7.15 -6.83
N VAL A 158 -5.67 7.50 -7.80
CA VAL A 158 -6.05 7.79 -9.19
C VAL A 158 -5.13 7.00 -10.10
N LEU A 159 -5.73 6.17 -10.94
CA LEU A 159 -5.02 5.31 -11.89
C LEU A 159 -5.40 5.66 -13.32
N ASP A 160 -4.48 5.45 -14.25
CA ASP A 160 -4.75 5.62 -15.67
C ASP A 160 -5.56 4.46 -16.26
N SER A 161 -5.48 3.24 -15.68
CA SER A 161 -6.31 2.08 -16.01
C SER A 161 -6.73 1.35 -14.72
N LEU A 162 -7.93 0.81 -14.71
CA LEU A 162 -8.47 -0.06 -13.66
C LEU A 162 -8.56 -1.52 -14.09
N ASP A 163 -8.04 -1.87 -15.27
CA ASP A 163 -8.24 -3.18 -15.90
C ASP A 163 -7.75 -4.33 -15.02
N ASN A 164 -6.58 -4.21 -14.39
CA ASN A 164 -6.03 -5.26 -13.55
C ASN A 164 -6.83 -5.43 -12.26
N LEU A 165 -7.37 -4.36 -11.68
CA LEU A 165 -8.28 -4.44 -10.55
C LEU A 165 -9.57 -5.20 -10.90
N VAL A 166 -10.12 -4.96 -12.10
CA VAL A 166 -11.32 -5.64 -12.60
C VAL A 166 -11.05 -7.10 -12.95
N LYS A 167 -9.98 -7.36 -13.74
CA LYS A 167 -9.63 -8.71 -14.20
C LYS A 167 -9.34 -9.65 -13.04
N ASN A 168 -8.80 -9.11 -11.96
CA ASN A 168 -8.50 -9.86 -10.74
C ASN A 168 -9.61 -9.75 -9.67
N GLY A 169 -10.74 -9.14 -9.96
CA GLY A 169 -11.93 -9.12 -9.10
C GLY A 169 -11.84 -8.24 -7.84
N ARG A 170 -10.91 -7.26 -7.78
CA ARG A 170 -10.77 -6.32 -6.67
C ARG A 170 -11.72 -5.14 -6.76
N ILE A 171 -12.25 -4.87 -7.94
CA ILE A 171 -13.37 -3.96 -8.16
C ILE A 171 -14.40 -4.60 -9.10
N SER A 172 -15.65 -4.17 -8.99
CA SER A 172 -16.71 -4.68 -9.85
C SER A 172 -16.60 -4.15 -11.29
N ARG A 173 -17.09 -4.93 -12.26
CA ARG A 173 -17.18 -4.50 -13.67
C ARG A 173 -18.02 -3.23 -13.84
N THR A 174 -18.99 -3.01 -12.97
CA THR A 174 -19.85 -1.82 -13.00
C THR A 174 -19.05 -0.53 -12.74
N VAL A 175 -18.08 -0.57 -11.81
CA VAL A 175 -17.18 0.57 -11.57
C VAL A 175 -16.28 0.82 -12.78
N ALA A 176 -15.79 -0.24 -13.43
CA ALA A 176 -14.95 -0.12 -14.62
C ALA A 176 -15.68 0.53 -15.81
N LEU A 177 -16.99 0.27 -15.97
CA LEU A 177 -17.78 0.90 -17.03
C LEU A 177 -17.82 2.44 -16.90
N LEU A 178 -17.74 2.97 -15.68
CA LEU A 178 -17.67 4.41 -15.45
C LEU A 178 -16.34 5.01 -15.94
N ALA A 179 -15.25 4.25 -15.88
CA ALA A 179 -13.93 4.68 -16.34
C ALA A 179 -13.77 4.60 -17.87
N ASN A 180 -14.56 3.77 -18.55
CA ASN A 180 -14.48 3.58 -20.00
C ASN A 180 -15.08 4.75 -20.81
N VAL A 181 -15.64 5.75 -20.16
CA VAL A 181 -16.08 6.99 -20.82
C VAL A 181 -14.84 7.82 -21.17
N LEU A 182 -14.74 8.21 -22.43
CA LEU A 182 -13.58 8.96 -22.96
C LEU A 182 -13.18 10.13 -22.04
N SER A 183 -11.93 10.16 -21.64
CA SER A 183 -11.34 11.18 -20.77
C SER A 183 -11.87 11.21 -19.31
N ILE A 184 -12.66 10.25 -18.85
CA ILE A 184 -13.04 10.18 -17.43
C ILE A 184 -11.94 9.43 -16.66
N ARG A 185 -11.59 9.97 -15.48
CA ARG A 185 -10.75 9.32 -14.47
C ARG A 185 -11.51 9.26 -13.16
N LEU A 186 -11.38 8.14 -12.46
CA LEU A 186 -12.04 7.93 -11.19
C LEU A 186 -11.08 8.28 -10.05
N LEU A 187 -11.60 8.96 -9.03
CA LEU A 187 -10.97 9.04 -7.72
C LEU A 187 -11.52 7.90 -6.88
N MET A 188 -10.65 7.02 -6.46
CA MET A 188 -10.95 5.83 -5.68
C MET A 188 -10.49 6.01 -4.24
N SER A 189 -11.15 5.30 -3.33
CA SER A 189 -10.82 5.25 -1.90
C SER A 189 -11.12 3.86 -1.35
N ASP A 190 -10.84 3.64 -0.08
CA ASP A 190 -11.36 2.54 0.71
C ASP A 190 -12.82 2.82 1.14
N ASP A 191 -13.55 1.78 1.51
CA ASP A 191 -14.93 1.87 2.00
C ASP A 191 -15.03 2.05 3.52
N GLY A 192 -13.90 2.20 4.21
CA GLY A 192 -13.76 2.22 5.66
C GLY A 192 -13.54 0.83 6.27
N HIS A 193 -13.38 -0.20 5.45
CA HIS A 193 -13.15 -1.60 5.84
C HIS A 193 -12.17 -2.31 4.90
N GLY A 194 -11.37 -1.57 4.15
CA GLY A 194 -10.32 -2.08 3.28
C GLY A 194 -10.76 -2.57 1.90
N ALA A 195 -12.04 -2.44 1.50
CA ALA A 195 -12.47 -2.68 0.13
C ALA A 195 -12.46 -1.39 -0.69
N ILE A 196 -12.26 -1.54 -2.01
CA ILE A 196 -12.15 -0.40 -2.92
C ILE A 196 -13.53 0.13 -3.29
N LYS A 197 -13.73 1.45 -3.17
CA LYS A 197 -14.91 2.16 -3.69
C LYS A 197 -14.54 3.34 -4.57
N ASN A 198 -15.42 3.69 -5.49
CA ASN A 198 -15.35 4.96 -6.23
C ASN A 198 -16.01 6.07 -5.41
N ILE A 199 -15.33 7.20 -5.24
CA ILE A 199 -15.87 8.35 -4.50
C ILE A 199 -16.18 9.55 -5.42
N SER A 200 -15.48 9.69 -6.54
CA SER A 200 -15.80 10.73 -7.52
C SER A 200 -15.24 10.42 -8.91
N LYS A 201 -15.64 11.22 -9.87
CA LYS A 201 -15.15 11.16 -11.25
C LYS A 201 -14.77 12.54 -11.74
N ALA A 202 -13.71 12.63 -12.52
CA ALA A 202 -13.23 13.88 -13.09
C ALA A 202 -12.86 13.73 -14.57
N ARG A 203 -12.83 14.84 -15.29
CA ARG A 203 -12.34 14.87 -16.67
C ARG A 203 -10.81 14.98 -16.66
N GLY A 204 -10.16 13.97 -17.21
CA GLY A 204 -8.70 13.87 -17.32
C GLY A 204 -7.99 13.67 -15.99
N ILE A 205 -6.71 13.33 -16.09
CA ILE A 205 -5.86 13.03 -14.92
C ILE A 205 -5.67 14.24 -14.00
N LYS A 206 -5.47 15.44 -14.56
CA LYS A 206 -5.30 16.66 -13.76
C LYS A 206 -6.52 16.96 -12.90
N GLY A 207 -7.73 16.78 -13.46
CA GLY A 207 -8.98 16.95 -12.73
C GLY A 207 -9.11 15.96 -11.58
N ALA A 208 -8.78 14.68 -11.80
CA ALA A 208 -8.85 13.65 -10.77
C ALA A 208 -7.83 13.89 -9.65
N LEU A 209 -6.59 14.25 -9.98
CA LEU A 209 -5.58 14.62 -8.99
C LEU A 209 -5.98 15.87 -8.20
N GLY A 210 -6.59 16.87 -8.85
CA GLY A 210 -7.15 18.03 -8.16
C GLY A 210 -8.24 17.66 -7.15
N GLN A 211 -9.15 16.73 -7.51
CA GLN A 211 -10.15 16.22 -6.59
C GLN A 211 -9.54 15.39 -5.45
N MET A 212 -8.49 14.61 -5.70
CA MET A 212 -7.75 13.87 -4.68
C MET A 212 -7.22 14.84 -3.60
N VAL A 213 -6.53 15.91 -4.02
CA VAL A 213 -5.98 16.91 -3.11
C VAL A 213 -7.09 17.66 -2.36
N GLU A 214 -8.18 18.02 -3.04
CA GLU A 214 -9.32 18.67 -2.38
C GLU A 214 -10.02 17.75 -1.38
N THR A 215 -10.09 16.45 -1.65
CA THR A 215 -10.60 15.46 -0.69
C THR A 215 -9.69 15.37 0.52
N CYS A 216 -8.36 15.29 0.31
CA CYS A 216 -7.39 15.31 1.41
C CYS A 216 -7.52 16.59 2.25
N ARG A 217 -7.66 17.76 1.62
CA ARG A 217 -7.86 19.03 2.30
C ARG A 217 -9.09 19.00 3.22
N LYS A 218 -10.22 18.49 2.72
CA LYS A 218 -11.46 18.38 3.50
C LYS A 218 -11.33 17.42 4.69
N HIS A 219 -10.69 16.26 4.50
CA HIS A 219 -10.48 15.31 5.59
C HIS A 219 -9.55 15.84 6.67
N THR A 220 -8.64 16.74 6.32
CA THR A 220 -7.66 17.32 7.25
C THR A 220 -8.07 18.71 7.76
N GLU A 221 -9.26 19.20 7.39
CA GLU A 221 -9.77 20.49 7.84
C GLU A 221 -10.00 20.51 9.36
N GLY A 222 -9.51 21.54 10.02
CA GLY A 222 -9.60 21.67 11.49
C GLY A 222 -8.51 20.94 12.26
N LEU A 223 -7.67 20.13 11.64
CA LEU A 223 -6.52 19.55 12.29
C LEU A 223 -5.40 20.57 12.46
N ALA A 224 -4.55 20.37 13.48
CA ALA A 224 -3.43 21.26 13.74
C ALA A 224 -2.45 21.28 12.56
N ALA A 225 -1.88 22.43 12.24
CA ALA A 225 -0.90 22.58 11.18
C ALA A 225 0.30 21.65 11.40
N ALA A 226 0.77 21.05 10.31
CA ALA A 226 1.90 20.12 10.26
C ALA A 226 1.79 18.91 11.23
N SER A 227 0.57 18.54 11.64
CA SER A 227 0.35 17.43 12.59
C SER A 227 0.26 16.06 11.94
N GLN A 228 0.08 16.00 10.61
CA GLN A 228 -0.13 14.75 9.89
C GLN A 228 1.03 14.43 8.96
N ARG A 229 1.30 13.12 8.82
CA ARG A 229 2.14 12.56 7.74
C ARG A 229 1.26 12.19 6.57
N LEU A 230 1.81 12.24 5.35
CA LEU A 230 1.21 11.71 4.14
C LEU A 230 2.26 10.95 3.33
N VAL A 231 1.89 9.78 2.83
CA VAL A 231 2.73 8.99 1.91
C VAL A 231 2.12 9.06 0.52
N ILE A 232 2.95 9.24 -0.49
CA ILE A 232 2.59 9.18 -1.91
C ILE A 232 3.38 8.03 -2.54
N SER A 233 2.71 6.95 -2.91
CA SER A 233 3.26 5.93 -3.80
C SER A 233 2.95 6.28 -5.25
N TYR A 234 3.92 6.09 -6.14
CA TYR A 234 3.78 6.44 -7.56
C TYR A 234 4.36 5.35 -8.47
N CYS A 235 3.63 5.01 -9.51
CA CYS A 235 4.07 4.02 -10.49
C CYS A 235 4.68 4.71 -11.72
N ASN A 236 6.01 4.65 -11.85
CA ASN A 236 6.79 5.16 -12.99
C ASN A 236 6.50 6.64 -13.39
N CYS A 237 6.04 7.46 -12.45
CA CYS A 237 5.64 8.85 -12.72
C CYS A 237 6.14 9.86 -11.66
N PRO A 238 7.45 9.97 -11.40
CA PRO A 238 7.98 10.81 -10.32
C PRO A 238 7.60 12.29 -10.46
N GLU A 239 7.48 12.82 -11.67
CA GLU A 239 7.07 14.22 -11.91
C GLU A 239 5.62 14.45 -11.45
N ARG A 240 4.72 13.50 -11.76
CA ARG A 240 3.33 13.55 -11.30
C ARG A 240 3.26 13.50 -9.77
N ALA A 241 4.05 12.64 -9.14
CA ALA A 241 4.13 12.57 -7.68
C ALA A 241 4.59 13.89 -7.05
N ARG A 242 5.62 14.53 -7.62
CA ARG A 242 6.08 15.85 -7.17
C ARG A 242 4.99 16.93 -7.33
N GLN A 243 4.26 16.93 -8.45
CA GLN A 243 3.14 17.86 -8.64
C GLN A 243 2.05 17.66 -7.58
N VAL A 244 1.67 16.41 -7.27
CA VAL A 244 0.69 16.12 -6.21
C VAL A 244 1.21 16.56 -4.84
N ARG A 245 2.47 16.28 -4.52
CA ARG A 245 3.12 16.75 -3.28
C ARG A 245 3.01 18.28 -3.15
N ASP A 246 3.34 19.01 -4.21
CA ASP A 246 3.39 20.47 -4.16
C ASP A 246 1.96 21.05 -4.02
N MET A 247 0.97 20.46 -4.68
CA MET A 247 -0.45 20.80 -4.49
C MET A 247 -0.94 20.52 -3.06
N ILE A 248 -0.51 19.42 -2.44
CA ILE A 248 -0.85 19.10 -1.05
C ILE A 248 -0.19 20.08 -0.10
N ARG A 249 1.08 20.42 -0.28
CA ARG A 249 1.78 21.44 0.52
C ARG A 249 1.09 22.80 0.49
N GLU A 250 0.58 23.18 -0.66
CA GLU A 250 -0.13 24.44 -0.84
C GLU A 250 -1.50 24.44 -0.15
N LYS A 251 -2.24 23.32 -0.24
CA LYS A 251 -3.68 23.30 0.09
C LYS A 251 -4.04 22.61 1.40
N CYS A 252 -3.14 21.79 1.95
CA CYS A 252 -3.39 20.95 3.13
C CYS A 252 -2.43 21.30 4.27
N PRO A 253 -2.63 22.42 4.98
CA PRO A 253 -1.69 22.89 6.00
C PRO A 253 -1.49 21.93 7.17
N ALA A 254 -2.42 21.01 7.41
CA ALA A 254 -2.28 19.98 8.43
C ALA A 254 -1.21 18.91 8.07
N ILE A 255 -0.85 18.77 6.78
CA ILE A 255 0.17 17.83 6.34
C ILE A 255 1.56 18.46 6.51
N GLY A 256 2.32 17.96 7.49
CA GLY A 256 3.70 18.44 7.77
C GLY A 256 4.77 17.63 7.04
N GLU A 257 4.65 16.31 7.06
CA GLU A 257 5.60 15.41 6.42
C GLU A 257 4.97 14.75 5.19
N ILE A 258 5.64 14.83 4.04
CA ILE A 258 5.21 14.15 2.82
C ILE A 258 6.36 13.26 2.32
N ILE A 259 6.10 11.97 2.25
CA ILE A 259 7.03 10.95 1.79
C ILE A 259 6.61 10.49 0.40
N LEU A 260 7.57 10.46 -0.55
CA LEU A 260 7.37 9.92 -1.89
C LEU A 260 8.12 8.61 -2.01
N THR A 261 7.45 7.57 -2.49
CA THR A 261 8.07 6.27 -2.72
C THR A 261 7.61 5.68 -4.07
N PRO A 262 8.50 5.06 -4.86
CA PRO A 262 8.07 4.32 -6.04
C PRO A 262 7.31 3.06 -5.61
N THR A 263 6.37 2.62 -6.45
CA THR A 263 5.66 1.36 -6.23
C THR A 263 6.56 0.15 -6.48
N SER A 264 6.36 -0.92 -5.69
CA SER A 264 6.88 -2.27 -5.92
C SER A 264 6.24 -2.91 -7.16
N ALA A 265 6.63 -4.12 -7.53
CA ALA A 265 6.08 -4.79 -8.71
C ALA A 265 4.58 -5.12 -8.53
N LEU A 266 4.15 -5.57 -7.34
CA LEU A 266 2.74 -5.84 -7.08
C LEU A 266 1.89 -4.57 -7.17
N SER A 267 2.30 -3.53 -6.46
CA SER A 267 1.61 -2.24 -6.50
C SER A 267 1.59 -1.68 -7.93
N SER A 268 2.69 -1.81 -8.69
CA SER A 268 2.78 -1.39 -10.09
C SER A 268 1.84 -2.18 -11.00
N MET A 269 1.62 -3.48 -10.73
CA MET A 269 0.65 -4.30 -11.48
C MET A 269 -0.75 -3.68 -11.43
N TYR A 270 -1.18 -3.22 -10.27
CA TYR A 270 -2.52 -2.65 -10.09
C TYR A 270 -2.57 -1.16 -10.42
N ALA A 271 -1.54 -0.39 -10.07
CA ALA A 271 -1.48 1.04 -10.32
C ALA A 271 -1.32 1.39 -11.80
N ASN A 272 -0.68 0.52 -12.58
CA ASN A 272 -0.26 0.76 -13.97
C ASN A 272 0.63 2.01 -14.09
N ASP A 273 1.18 2.23 -15.28
CA ASP A 273 2.02 3.41 -15.56
C ASP A 273 1.25 4.71 -15.27
N GLY A 274 1.79 5.56 -14.44
CA GLY A 274 1.19 6.84 -14.06
C GLY A 274 0.28 6.82 -12.82
N GLY A 275 0.07 5.67 -12.17
CA GLY A 275 -0.76 5.59 -10.97
C GLY A 275 -0.20 6.37 -9.79
N ILE A 276 -1.09 7.00 -9.01
CA ILE A 276 -0.79 7.70 -7.75
C ILE A 276 -1.70 7.16 -6.67
N VAL A 277 -1.10 6.78 -5.55
CA VAL A 277 -1.79 6.38 -4.30
C VAL A 277 -1.30 7.29 -3.18
N ILE A 278 -2.22 7.86 -2.39
CA ILE A 278 -1.86 8.62 -1.19
C ILE A 278 -2.53 8.02 0.03
N ALA A 279 -1.84 8.06 1.18
CA ALA A 279 -2.38 7.68 2.48
C ALA A 279 -1.96 8.68 3.57
N TYR A 280 -2.90 9.02 4.49
CA TYR A 280 -2.70 10.02 5.54
C TYR A 280 -3.60 9.79 6.76
#